data_b2781c0ff26fc0d88c2bb3eacc6c0636
#
_entry.id   b2781c0ff26fc0d88c2bb3eacc6c0636
#
_cell.length_a   1.000
_cell.length_b   1.000
_cell.length_c   1.000
_cell.angle_alpha   90.00
_cell.angle_beta   90.00
_cell.angle_gamma   90.00
#
_symmetry.space_group_name_H-M   'P 1'
#
loop_
_entity.id
_entity.type
_entity.pdbx_description
1 polymer ?
#
loop_
_entity_poly.entity_id
_entity_poly.type
_entity_poly.pdbx_seq_one_letter_code
_entity_poly.pdbx_strand_id
1 'polypeptide(L)'
;MPRASNTEPELQQAIAVHNLMTVKETSEYLRIPLPTVYYLVQRGQLPAIQIGGRWRVKKDMLDRDILRKEEEGQPTVLVVDDDTGLQSMFKLFLKKQGFSRIVVGTGKEAIAALQKQKFELCFLDLQLPDTTGDEVYKAAKEIQPALPIVIVTGYPDSQMLDNILKLGPVTVLKKPLKVETLQQTIQMLGHKVNDKAKVA
;
A
#
# COMPACT_ATOMS: atom_id res chain seq x y z
N MET A 1 39.86 22.43 -24.67
CA MET A 1 39.05 21.34 -24.18
C MET A 1 37.82 21.24 -25.06
N PRO A 2 37.62 20.20 -25.90
CA PRO A 2 36.44 20.08 -26.75
C PRO A 2 35.22 19.68 -25.92
N ARG A 3 34.11 20.41 -26.11
CA ARG A 3 32.79 20.03 -25.61
C ARG A 3 32.37 18.75 -26.34
N ALA A 4 32.11 17.68 -25.58
CA ALA A 4 31.53 16.47 -26.11
C ALA A 4 30.13 16.79 -26.69
N SER A 5 30.01 16.76 -28.00
CA SER A 5 28.74 16.81 -28.70
C SER A 5 28.12 15.44 -28.62
N ASN A 6 27.20 15.23 -27.67
CA ASN A 6 26.34 14.06 -27.69
C ASN A 6 25.49 14.12 -28.96
N THR A 7 25.66 13.16 -29.83
CA THR A 7 24.91 13.05 -31.09
C THR A 7 23.44 12.74 -30.82
N GLU A 8 22.53 13.27 -31.64
CA GLU A 8 21.07 13.05 -31.49
C GLU A 8 20.65 11.59 -31.30
N PRO A 9 21.30 10.58 -31.94
CA PRO A 9 20.94 9.17 -31.73
C PRO A 9 21.30 8.66 -30.31
N GLU A 10 22.40 9.12 -29.70
CA GLU A 10 22.73 8.76 -28.30
C GLU A 10 21.73 9.37 -27.31
N LEU A 11 21.24 10.57 -27.60
CA LEU A 11 20.21 11.24 -26.80
C LEU A 11 18.86 10.50 -26.91
N GLN A 12 18.48 10.04 -28.12
CA GLN A 12 17.26 9.25 -28.35
C GLN A 12 17.33 7.89 -27.69
N GLN A 13 18.50 7.25 -27.68
CA GLN A 13 18.72 5.97 -27.02
C GLN A 13 18.68 6.10 -25.49
N ALA A 14 19.26 7.16 -24.94
CA ALA A 14 19.18 7.47 -23.50
C ALA A 14 17.74 7.81 -23.06
N ILE A 15 16.96 8.47 -23.90
CA ILE A 15 15.53 8.77 -23.66
C ILE A 15 14.71 7.49 -23.61
N ALA A 16 14.95 6.55 -24.53
CA ALA A 16 14.25 5.26 -24.56
C ALA A 16 14.59 4.34 -23.39
N VAL A 17 15.87 4.33 -22.94
CA VAL A 17 16.34 3.49 -21.82
C VAL A 17 15.87 4.02 -20.46
N HIS A 18 15.68 5.33 -20.32
CA HIS A 18 15.33 5.96 -19.04
C HIS A 18 13.88 6.42 -18.92
N ASN A 19 13.01 6.07 -19.87
CA ASN A 19 11.58 6.45 -19.85
C ASN A 19 11.37 7.95 -19.57
N LEU A 20 12.11 8.81 -20.30
CA LEU A 20 12.12 10.26 -20.12
C LEU A 20 11.08 10.93 -21.03
N MET A 21 10.23 11.77 -20.45
CA MET A 21 9.25 12.61 -21.15
C MET A 21 9.77 14.05 -21.34
N THR A 22 9.42 14.67 -22.45
CA THR A 22 9.54 16.12 -22.64
C THR A 22 8.51 16.84 -21.73
N VAL A 23 8.69 18.13 -21.51
CA VAL A 23 7.73 18.96 -20.78
C VAL A 23 6.36 18.97 -21.44
N LYS A 24 6.31 18.91 -22.81
CA LYS A 24 5.08 18.84 -23.58
C LYS A 24 4.36 17.50 -23.37
N GLU A 25 5.06 16.38 -23.52
CA GLU A 25 4.51 15.05 -23.24
C GLU A 25 4.04 14.91 -21.79
N THR A 26 4.76 15.52 -20.83
CA THR A 26 4.34 15.56 -19.43
C THR A 26 3.05 16.36 -19.23
N SER A 27 2.88 17.48 -19.95
CA SER A 27 1.67 18.29 -19.95
C SER A 27 0.46 17.49 -20.46
N GLU A 28 0.63 16.77 -21.55
CA GLU A 28 -0.39 15.89 -22.13
C GLU A 28 -0.70 14.71 -21.20
N TYR A 29 0.32 14.10 -20.64
CA TYR A 29 0.20 12.96 -19.73
C TYR A 29 -0.55 13.30 -18.43
N LEU A 30 -0.18 14.41 -17.78
CA LEU A 30 -0.82 14.88 -16.56
C LEU A 30 -2.12 15.66 -16.78
N ARG A 31 -2.44 16.02 -18.05
CA ARG A 31 -3.57 16.87 -18.44
C ARG A 31 -3.58 18.21 -17.73
N ILE A 32 -2.40 18.83 -17.56
CA ILE A 32 -2.22 20.15 -16.98
C ILE A 32 -1.55 21.08 -18.00
N PRO A 33 -1.78 22.43 -17.92
CA PRO A 33 -1.20 23.38 -18.85
C PRO A 33 0.33 23.33 -18.89
N LEU A 34 0.91 23.47 -20.09
CA LEU A 34 2.36 23.46 -20.30
C LEU A 34 3.14 24.46 -19.39
N PRO A 35 2.67 25.71 -19.19
CA PRO A 35 3.32 26.64 -18.25
C PRO A 35 3.37 26.12 -16.83
N THR A 36 2.34 25.39 -16.39
CA THR A 36 2.27 24.77 -15.07
C THR A 36 3.34 23.68 -14.91
N VAL A 37 3.57 22.86 -15.96
CA VAL A 37 4.63 21.85 -15.92
C VAL A 37 6.00 22.51 -15.78
N TYR A 38 6.28 23.58 -16.55
CA TYR A 38 7.53 24.33 -16.42
C TYR A 38 7.73 24.89 -15.02
N TYR A 39 6.69 25.46 -14.43
CA TYR A 39 6.72 25.98 -13.07
C TYR A 39 7.05 24.88 -12.04
N LEU A 40 6.39 23.73 -12.14
CA LEU A 40 6.59 22.58 -11.24
C LEU A 40 7.99 22.00 -11.36
N VAL A 41 8.51 21.88 -12.59
CA VAL A 41 9.86 21.36 -12.86
C VAL A 41 10.93 22.29 -12.32
N GLN A 42 10.79 23.60 -12.53
CA GLN A 42 11.74 24.61 -12.02
C GLN A 42 11.81 24.66 -10.49
N ARG A 43 10.69 24.34 -9.81
CA ARG A 43 10.60 24.25 -8.34
C ARG A 43 11.00 22.89 -7.77
N GLY A 44 11.42 21.93 -8.62
CA GLY A 44 11.76 20.58 -8.19
C GLY A 44 10.55 19.77 -7.67
N GLN A 45 9.32 20.19 -8.01
CA GLN A 45 8.09 19.52 -7.61
C GLN A 45 7.71 18.36 -8.55
N LEU A 46 8.39 18.24 -9.69
CA LEU A 46 8.33 17.08 -10.56
C LEU A 46 9.73 16.46 -10.70
N PRO A 47 9.85 15.13 -10.79
CA PRO A 47 11.12 14.44 -10.92
C PRO A 47 11.71 14.66 -12.33
N ALA A 48 12.49 15.73 -12.49
CA ALA A 48 13.03 16.14 -13.78
C ALA A 48 14.55 16.36 -13.72
N ILE A 49 15.18 16.20 -14.88
CA ILE A 49 16.60 16.51 -15.11
C ILE A 49 16.74 17.43 -16.31
N GLN A 50 17.82 18.20 -16.38
CA GLN A 50 18.12 19.05 -17.51
C GLN A 50 19.19 18.42 -18.38
N ILE A 51 18.87 18.16 -19.65
CA ILE A 51 19.78 17.58 -20.64
C ILE A 51 19.87 18.57 -21.81
N GLY A 52 21.07 19.07 -22.09
CA GLY A 52 21.29 20.02 -23.17
C GLY A 52 20.44 21.31 -23.04
N GLY A 53 20.23 21.80 -21.82
CA GLY A 53 19.39 22.96 -21.54
C GLY A 53 17.89 22.71 -21.59
N ARG A 54 17.44 21.48 -21.89
CA ARG A 54 16.04 21.10 -21.99
C ARG A 54 15.62 20.18 -20.84
N TRP A 55 14.47 20.44 -20.25
CA TRP A 55 13.92 19.60 -19.18
C TRP A 55 13.41 18.25 -19.69
N ARG A 56 13.70 17.20 -18.93
CA ARG A 56 13.19 15.84 -19.11
C ARG A 56 12.64 15.32 -17.79
N VAL A 57 11.39 14.86 -17.80
CA VAL A 57 10.71 14.31 -16.62
C VAL A 57 10.88 12.79 -16.63
N LYS A 58 11.28 12.23 -15.51
CA LYS A 58 11.43 10.78 -15.32
C LYS A 58 10.06 10.17 -15.08
N LYS A 59 9.47 9.55 -16.11
CA LYS A 59 8.10 9.02 -16.07
C LYS A 59 7.90 8.00 -14.96
N ASP A 60 8.83 7.07 -14.78
CA ASP A 60 8.78 6.03 -13.76
C ASP A 60 8.81 6.59 -12.32
N MET A 61 9.53 7.68 -12.09
CA MET A 61 9.52 8.38 -10.79
C MET A 61 8.23 9.19 -10.61
N LEU A 62 7.74 9.84 -11.67
CA LEU A 62 6.48 10.57 -11.66
C LEU A 62 5.31 9.64 -11.33
N ASP A 63 5.26 8.48 -11.99
CA ASP A 63 4.21 7.48 -11.73
C ASP A 63 4.27 6.96 -10.28
N ARG A 64 5.46 6.72 -9.76
CA ARG A 64 5.65 6.35 -8.34
C ARG A 64 5.20 7.45 -7.38
N ASP A 65 5.50 8.70 -7.67
CA ASP A 65 5.12 9.83 -6.82
C ASP A 65 3.59 10.09 -6.85
N ILE A 66 2.95 9.88 -8.01
CA ILE A 66 1.49 9.93 -8.13
C ILE A 66 0.85 8.81 -7.31
N LEU A 67 1.30 7.56 -7.50
CA LEU A 67 0.78 6.41 -6.76
C LEU A 67 1.00 6.57 -5.24
N ARG A 68 2.17 7.07 -4.83
CA ARG A 68 2.46 7.34 -3.42
C ARG A 68 1.56 8.43 -2.83
N LYS A 69 1.26 9.50 -3.59
CA LYS A 69 0.32 10.55 -3.14
C LYS A 69 -1.12 10.07 -3.09
N GLU A 70 -1.51 9.15 -3.97
CA GLU A 70 -2.82 8.49 -3.89
C GLU A 70 -2.91 7.58 -2.65
N GLU A 71 -1.78 7.01 -2.20
CA GLU A 71 -1.70 6.19 -0.98
C GLU A 71 -1.53 7.04 0.29
N GLU A 72 -0.91 8.23 0.20
CA GLU A 72 -0.76 9.21 1.30
C GLU A 72 -2.14 9.83 1.62
N GLY A 73 -2.84 9.23 2.55
CA GLY A 73 -4.20 9.62 2.96
C GLY A 73 -5.22 8.49 2.87
N GLN A 74 -4.84 7.38 2.26
CA GLN A 74 -5.63 6.16 2.34
C GLN A 74 -5.39 5.48 3.69
N PRO A 75 -6.45 5.00 4.36
CA PRO A 75 -6.29 4.22 5.58
C PRO A 75 -5.47 2.96 5.30
N THR A 76 -4.42 2.73 6.08
CA THR A 76 -3.52 1.59 5.89
C THR A 76 -3.96 0.41 6.72
N VAL A 77 -4.12 -0.74 6.08
CA VAL A 77 -4.50 -2.01 6.72
C VAL A 77 -3.29 -2.94 6.79
N LEU A 78 -3.07 -3.51 7.97
CA LEU A 78 -2.12 -4.60 8.18
C LEU A 78 -2.83 -5.94 8.01
N VAL A 79 -2.24 -6.85 7.26
CA VAL A 79 -2.70 -8.25 7.14
C VAL A 79 -1.55 -9.16 7.53
N VAL A 80 -1.79 -10.05 8.48
CA VAL A 80 -0.82 -11.01 9.01
C VAL A 80 -1.38 -12.41 8.80
N ASP A 81 -0.86 -13.13 7.83
CA ASP A 81 -1.31 -14.48 7.46
C ASP A 81 -0.23 -15.13 6.59
N ASP A 82 0.16 -16.37 6.87
CA ASP A 82 1.20 -17.08 6.13
C ASP A 82 0.68 -17.73 4.82
N ASP A 83 -0.64 -17.86 4.66
CA ASP A 83 -1.26 -18.39 3.44
C ASP A 83 -1.14 -17.38 2.29
N THR A 84 -0.32 -17.73 1.29
CA THR A 84 -0.07 -16.89 0.11
C THR A 84 -1.32 -16.63 -0.73
N GLY A 85 -2.28 -17.56 -0.73
CA GLY A 85 -3.57 -17.40 -1.42
C GLY A 85 -4.44 -16.34 -0.73
N LEU A 86 -4.54 -16.39 0.60
CA LEU A 86 -5.22 -15.37 1.40
C LEU A 86 -4.52 -14.01 1.30
N GLN A 87 -3.21 -13.97 1.37
CA GLN A 87 -2.45 -12.73 1.14
C GLN A 87 -2.78 -12.08 -0.20
N SER A 88 -2.84 -12.88 -1.27
CA SER A 88 -3.17 -12.41 -2.63
C SER A 88 -4.61 -11.88 -2.71
N MET A 89 -5.55 -12.59 -2.09
CA MET A 89 -6.95 -12.17 -1.98
C MET A 89 -7.07 -10.82 -1.24
N PHE A 90 -6.42 -10.68 -0.07
CA PHE A 90 -6.42 -9.43 0.69
C PHE A 90 -5.78 -8.27 -0.08
N LYS A 91 -4.65 -8.51 -0.75
CA LYS A 91 -3.98 -7.49 -1.58
C LYS A 91 -4.92 -6.95 -2.65
N LEU A 92 -5.63 -7.84 -3.36
CA LEU A 92 -6.57 -7.44 -4.41
C LEU A 92 -7.82 -6.76 -3.83
N PHE A 93 -8.40 -7.34 -2.79
CA PHE A 93 -9.60 -6.84 -2.14
C PHE A 93 -9.39 -5.43 -1.58
N LEU A 94 -8.37 -5.23 -0.73
CA LEU A 94 -8.09 -3.95 -0.10
C LEU A 94 -7.74 -2.85 -1.13
N LYS A 95 -7.02 -3.21 -2.21
CA LYS A 95 -6.77 -2.31 -3.32
C LYS A 95 -8.08 -1.83 -3.97
N LYS A 96 -8.99 -2.74 -4.27
CA LYS A 96 -10.32 -2.39 -4.85
C LYS A 96 -11.15 -1.51 -3.93
N GLN A 97 -10.95 -1.65 -2.62
CA GLN A 97 -11.66 -0.85 -1.61
C GLN A 97 -10.99 0.51 -1.33
N GLY A 98 -9.83 0.81 -1.92
CA GLY A 98 -9.14 2.09 -1.74
C GLY A 98 -8.29 2.15 -0.46
N PHE A 99 -7.86 1.00 0.08
CA PHE A 99 -6.95 0.94 1.22
C PHE A 99 -5.50 0.78 0.77
N SER A 100 -4.61 1.53 1.41
CA SER A 100 -3.20 1.16 1.48
C SER A 100 -3.04 -0.08 2.36
N ARG A 101 -2.07 -0.94 2.08
CA ARG A 101 -1.95 -2.23 2.76
C ARG A 101 -0.52 -2.69 2.92
N ILE A 102 -0.23 -3.27 4.06
CA ILE A 102 0.96 -4.09 4.31
C ILE A 102 0.48 -5.50 4.59
N VAL A 103 1.03 -6.47 3.87
CA VAL A 103 0.68 -7.88 3.98
C VAL A 103 1.96 -8.66 4.28
N VAL A 104 1.98 -9.33 5.42
CA VAL A 104 3.14 -10.06 5.95
C VAL A 104 2.75 -11.49 6.30
N GLY A 105 3.73 -12.39 6.30
CA GLY A 105 3.53 -13.82 6.57
C GLY A 105 3.98 -14.26 7.96
N THR A 106 4.57 -13.38 8.77
CA THR A 106 5.15 -13.73 10.06
C THR A 106 4.80 -12.71 11.14
N GLY A 107 4.80 -13.16 12.40
CA GLY A 107 4.57 -12.26 13.54
C GLY A 107 5.69 -11.25 13.74
N LYS A 108 6.94 -11.63 13.47
CA LYS A 108 8.10 -10.71 13.52
C LYS A 108 7.96 -9.56 12.53
N GLU A 109 7.56 -9.86 11.30
CA GLU A 109 7.30 -8.83 10.28
C GLU A 109 6.14 -7.93 10.68
N ALA A 110 5.07 -8.50 11.27
CA ALA A 110 3.93 -7.74 11.77
C ALA A 110 4.34 -6.74 12.86
N ILE A 111 5.08 -7.19 13.86
CA ILE A 111 5.57 -6.34 14.95
C ILE A 111 6.50 -5.23 14.41
N ALA A 112 7.41 -5.58 13.48
CA ALA A 112 8.28 -4.60 12.84
C ALA A 112 7.49 -3.54 12.02
N ALA A 113 6.42 -3.94 11.36
CA ALA A 113 5.53 -3.02 10.64
C ALA A 113 4.78 -2.09 11.60
N LEU A 114 4.23 -2.62 12.70
CA LEU A 114 3.53 -1.85 13.74
C LEU A 114 4.42 -0.80 14.41
N GLN A 115 5.71 -1.08 14.57
CA GLN A 115 6.68 -0.13 15.11
C GLN A 115 7.04 1.00 14.14
N LYS A 116 6.95 0.75 12.82
CA LYS A 116 7.35 1.71 11.78
C LYS A 116 6.26 2.72 11.43
N GLN A 117 4.99 2.32 11.46
CA GLN A 117 3.87 3.17 11.06
C GLN A 117 2.58 2.81 11.79
N LYS A 118 1.59 3.71 11.74
CA LYS A 118 0.25 3.47 12.26
C LYS A 118 -0.62 2.73 11.24
N PHE A 119 -1.54 1.94 11.75
CA PHE A 119 -2.55 1.23 10.97
C PHE A 119 -3.95 1.59 11.45
N GLU A 120 -4.90 1.61 10.53
CA GLU A 120 -6.31 1.85 10.81
C GLU A 120 -7.06 0.56 11.14
N LEU A 121 -6.55 -0.57 10.70
CA LEU A 121 -7.14 -1.90 10.88
C LEU A 121 -6.05 -2.96 10.74
N CYS A 122 -6.17 -4.05 11.51
CA CYS A 122 -5.34 -5.24 11.37
C CYS A 122 -6.23 -6.49 11.20
N PHE A 123 -5.95 -7.31 10.19
CA PHE A 123 -6.41 -8.69 10.09
C PHE A 123 -5.28 -9.60 10.54
N LEU A 124 -5.53 -10.46 11.51
CA LEU A 124 -4.51 -11.29 12.17
C LEU A 124 -4.93 -12.75 12.20
N ASP A 125 -4.14 -13.62 11.57
CA ASP A 125 -4.23 -15.05 11.79
C ASP A 125 -3.65 -15.44 13.15
N LEU A 126 -4.22 -16.45 13.76
CA LEU A 126 -3.74 -17.01 15.01
C LEU A 126 -2.60 -18.01 14.83
N GLN A 127 -2.53 -18.65 13.66
CA GLN A 127 -1.47 -19.63 13.35
C GLN A 127 -0.42 -18.98 12.43
N LEU A 128 0.74 -18.70 13.00
CA LEU A 128 1.87 -18.11 12.29
C LEU A 128 3.09 -19.03 12.42
N PRO A 129 4.01 -19.03 11.45
CA PRO A 129 5.13 -19.97 11.42
C PRO A 129 6.21 -19.69 12.47
N ASP A 130 6.26 -18.49 13.03
CA ASP A 130 7.36 -18.03 13.90
C ASP A 130 6.92 -17.66 15.33
N THR A 131 5.63 -17.45 15.55
CA THR A 131 5.03 -17.07 16.85
C THR A 131 3.54 -17.37 16.85
N THR A 132 2.86 -17.16 17.97
CA THR A 132 1.41 -17.31 18.06
C THR A 132 0.67 -15.99 17.83
N GLY A 133 -0.54 -16.06 17.26
CA GLY A 133 -1.33 -14.87 16.98
C GLY A 133 -1.72 -14.09 18.24
N ASP A 134 -1.90 -14.76 19.40
CA ASP A 134 -2.19 -14.07 20.65
C ASP A 134 -0.99 -13.28 21.19
N GLU A 135 0.25 -13.72 20.94
CA GLU A 135 1.45 -12.94 21.24
C GLU A 135 1.54 -11.69 20.34
N VAL A 136 1.27 -11.85 19.04
CA VAL A 136 1.21 -10.71 18.09
C VAL A 136 0.09 -9.74 18.49
N TYR A 137 -1.08 -10.24 18.90
CA TYR A 137 -2.20 -9.43 19.37
C TYR A 137 -1.80 -8.57 20.58
N LYS A 138 -1.16 -9.18 21.59
CA LYS A 138 -0.68 -8.46 22.79
C LYS A 138 0.33 -7.37 22.42
N ALA A 139 1.35 -7.72 21.64
CA ALA A 139 2.34 -6.75 21.16
C ALA A 139 1.70 -5.61 20.35
N ALA A 140 0.74 -5.92 19.48
CA ALA A 140 0.03 -4.91 18.69
C ALA A 140 -0.76 -3.94 19.60
N LYS A 141 -1.40 -4.44 20.65
CA LYS A 141 -2.12 -3.62 21.60
C LYS A 141 -1.21 -2.78 22.51
N GLU A 142 0.00 -3.24 22.79
CA GLU A 142 1.02 -2.44 23.49
C GLU A 142 1.56 -1.30 22.62
N ILE A 143 1.84 -1.58 21.33
CA ILE A 143 2.40 -0.60 20.39
C ILE A 143 1.33 0.39 19.91
N GLN A 144 0.13 -0.09 19.58
CA GLN A 144 -1.00 0.69 19.08
C GLN A 144 -2.31 0.30 19.80
N PRO A 145 -2.55 0.80 21.01
CA PRO A 145 -3.68 0.38 21.85
C PRO A 145 -5.05 0.55 21.20
N ALA A 146 -5.21 1.61 20.39
CA ALA A 146 -6.46 1.93 19.70
C ALA A 146 -6.67 1.15 18.39
N LEU A 147 -5.67 0.38 17.90
CA LEU A 147 -5.77 -0.36 16.65
C LEU A 147 -6.89 -1.40 16.70
N PRO A 148 -7.93 -1.31 15.84
CA PRO A 148 -8.89 -2.38 15.68
C PRO A 148 -8.20 -3.62 15.08
N ILE A 149 -8.39 -4.78 15.73
CA ILE A 149 -7.82 -6.05 15.26
C ILE A 149 -8.98 -7.02 15.02
N VAL A 150 -9.04 -7.57 13.81
CA VAL A 150 -9.96 -8.63 13.41
C VAL A 150 -9.16 -9.93 13.36
N ILE A 151 -9.57 -10.90 14.17
CA ILE A 151 -8.97 -12.22 14.14
C ILE A 151 -9.53 -12.99 12.95
N VAL A 152 -8.63 -13.63 12.19
CA VAL A 152 -8.97 -14.50 11.06
C VAL A 152 -8.43 -15.88 11.38
N THR A 153 -9.28 -16.88 11.59
CA THR A 153 -8.81 -18.19 12.02
C THR A 153 -9.61 -19.34 11.43
N GLY A 154 -8.91 -20.45 11.16
CA GLY A 154 -9.53 -21.73 10.86
C GLY A 154 -9.96 -22.51 12.13
N TYR A 155 -9.49 -22.09 13.30
CA TYR A 155 -9.67 -22.79 14.57
C TYR A 155 -10.27 -21.85 15.64
N PRO A 156 -11.59 -21.59 15.57
CA PRO A 156 -12.26 -20.66 16.48
C PRO A 156 -12.31 -21.14 17.93
N ASP A 157 -12.13 -22.43 18.16
CA ASP A 157 -12.16 -23.06 19.50
C ASP A 157 -10.73 -23.25 20.06
N SER A 158 -9.76 -22.42 19.64
CA SER A 158 -8.37 -22.51 20.06
C SER A 158 -8.10 -21.78 21.37
N GLN A 159 -7.16 -22.31 22.18
CA GLN A 159 -6.68 -21.65 23.40
C GLN A 159 -6.13 -20.23 23.12
N MET A 160 -5.58 -19.99 21.91
CA MET A 160 -5.09 -18.67 21.50
C MET A 160 -6.23 -17.65 21.43
N LEU A 161 -7.38 -18.04 20.87
CA LEU A 161 -8.55 -17.16 20.82
C LEU A 161 -9.10 -16.91 22.23
N ASP A 162 -9.17 -17.93 23.09
CA ASP A 162 -9.57 -17.76 24.48
C ASP A 162 -8.67 -16.78 25.23
N ASN A 163 -7.36 -16.81 24.99
CA ASN A 163 -6.41 -15.86 25.58
C ASN A 163 -6.71 -14.41 25.13
N ILE A 164 -7.04 -14.21 23.86
CA ILE A 164 -7.39 -12.88 23.31
C ILE A 164 -8.72 -12.39 23.92
N LEU A 165 -9.74 -13.25 23.98
CA LEU A 165 -11.07 -12.91 24.52
C LEU A 165 -11.02 -12.48 25.99
N LYS A 166 -10.06 -12.98 26.77
CA LYS A 166 -9.81 -12.52 28.16
C LYS A 166 -9.30 -11.07 28.24
N LEU A 167 -8.72 -10.56 27.15
CA LEU A 167 -8.23 -9.18 27.07
C LEU A 167 -9.31 -8.18 26.63
N GLY A 168 -10.44 -8.65 26.15
CA GLY A 168 -11.58 -7.85 25.74
C GLY A 168 -12.31 -8.39 24.51
N PRO A 169 -13.40 -7.76 24.10
CA PRO A 169 -14.16 -8.17 22.94
C PRO A 169 -13.35 -7.98 21.66
N VAL A 170 -13.40 -8.96 20.76
CA VAL A 170 -12.72 -8.94 19.47
C VAL A 170 -13.65 -9.46 18.38
N THR A 171 -13.49 -8.92 17.17
CA THR A 171 -14.17 -9.46 15.99
C THR A 171 -13.41 -10.67 15.45
N VAL A 172 -14.12 -11.76 15.22
CA VAL A 172 -13.55 -13.01 14.72
C VAL A 172 -14.18 -13.39 13.39
N LEU A 173 -13.35 -13.68 12.40
CA LEU A 173 -13.75 -14.22 11.11
C LEU A 173 -13.21 -15.64 10.97
N LYS A 174 -14.12 -16.57 10.65
CA LYS A 174 -13.76 -17.97 10.42
C LYS A 174 -13.31 -18.19 8.98
N LYS A 175 -12.17 -18.88 8.78
CA LYS A 175 -11.76 -19.38 7.47
C LYS A 175 -12.66 -20.55 7.02
N PRO A 176 -13.04 -20.67 5.72
CA PRO A 176 -12.62 -19.86 4.58
C PRO A 176 -13.35 -18.50 4.53
N LEU A 177 -12.60 -17.43 4.19
CA LEU A 177 -13.12 -16.08 4.12
C LEU A 177 -13.95 -15.86 2.84
N LYS A 178 -15.08 -15.16 2.98
CA LYS A 178 -15.87 -14.64 1.85
C LYS A 178 -15.64 -13.13 1.74
N VAL A 179 -15.58 -12.64 0.50
CA VAL A 179 -15.37 -11.19 0.21
C VAL A 179 -16.47 -10.34 0.84
N GLU A 180 -17.72 -10.83 0.81
CA GLU A 180 -18.88 -10.16 1.41
C GLU A 180 -18.72 -9.99 2.92
N THR A 181 -18.19 -11.00 3.60
CA THR A 181 -17.95 -10.94 5.05
C THR A 181 -16.86 -9.92 5.39
N LEU A 182 -15.80 -9.85 4.58
CA LEU A 182 -14.76 -8.83 4.74
C LEU A 182 -15.32 -7.42 4.54
N GLN A 183 -16.15 -7.20 3.50
CA GLN A 183 -16.81 -5.92 3.25
C GLN A 183 -17.66 -5.48 4.44
N GLN A 184 -18.53 -6.36 4.93
CA GLN A 184 -19.39 -6.08 6.07
C GLN A 184 -18.57 -5.74 7.32
N THR A 185 -17.49 -6.49 7.59
CA THR A 185 -16.61 -6.27 8.73
C THR A 185 -15.95 -4.89 8.68
N ILE A 186 -15.41 -4.50 7.52
CA ILE A 186 -14.78 -3.19 7.33
C ILE A 186 -15.81 -2.06 7.52
N GLN A 187 -17.02 -2.22 7.00
CA GLN A 187 -18.11 -1.25 7.18
C GLN A 187 -18.53 -1.12 8.65
N MET A 188 -18.68 -2.24 9.36
CA MET A 188 -19.03 -2.25 10.79
C MET A 188 -17.98 -1.53 11.65
N LEU A 189 -16.70 -1.56 11.23
CA LEU A 189 -15.61 -0.84 11.90
C LEU A 189 -15.52 0.64 11.51
N GLY A 190 -16.50 1.16 10.78
CA GLY A 190 -16.61 2.58 10.44
C GLY A 190 -15.82 3.04 9.20
N HIS A 191 -15.21 2.11 8.48
CA HIS A 191 -14.49 2.44 7.24
C HIS A 191 -15.43 2.44 6.04
N LYS A 192 -15.34 3.49 5.20
CA LYS A 192 -16.12 3.55 3.95
C LYS A 192 -15.58 2.53 2.95
N VAL A 193 -16.47 1.72 2.43
CA VAL A 193 -16.17 0.71 1.39
C VAL A 193 -16.68 1.21 0.04
N ASN A 194 -15.89 1.06 -1.02
CA ASN A 194 -16.30 1.42 -2.36
C ASN A 194 -17.34 0.39 -2.89
N ASP A 195 -18.61 0.80 -2.95
CA ASP A 195 -19.73 -0.03 -3.46
C ASP A 195 -19.65 -0.33 -4.98
N LYS A 196 -18.68 0.24 -5.70
CA LYS A 196 -18.51 0.02 -7.15
C LYS A 196 -18.05 -1.38 -7.55
N ALA A 197 -17.89 -2.30 -6.61
CA ALA A 197 -17.45 -3.68 -6.87
C ALA A 197 -18.60 -4.65 -7.18
N LYS A 198 -19.86 -4.17 -7.34
CA LYS A 198 -21.04 -5.03 -7.59
C LYS A 198 -21.36 -5.30 -9.06
N VAL A 199 -20.53 -4.87 -10.02
CA VAL A 199 -20.78 -5.12 -11.45
C VAL A 199 -19.52 -5.61 -12.14
N ALA A 200 -19.32 -6.89 -12.20
CA ALA A 200 -18.74 -7.66 -13.31
C ALA A 200 -18.87 -9.16 -12.99
#